data_a311d7d58de79f10a7474e86fcf128e2
#
_entry.id   a311d7d58de79f10a7474e86fcf128e2
#
_cell.length_a   1.000
_cell.length_b   1.000
_cell.length_c   1.000
_cell.angle_alpha   90.00
_cell.angle_beta   90.00
_cell.angle_gamma   90.00
#
_symmetry.space_group_name_H-M   'P 1'
#
loop_
_entity.id
_entity.type
_entity.pdbx_description
1 polymer ?
#
loop_
_entity_poly.entity_id
_entity_poly.type
_entity_poly.pdbx_seq_one_letter_code
_entity_poly.pdbx_strand_id
1 'polypeptide(L)'
;PAFFESMFTNVRQGDIILCQDGNYTDYINKIYGADAVWFPPAGNYSGPYDDEGRTLDIVFVGTYYKPEFTPDEFISGARSYDTVEQNEVYKAVTADPALTVEDAVVSLYGRDRLPELMKTMFYVRKNIIDYYRHQAVETVLSAGYKINVYGDSWKNFRSDYSDNLIIHQKINVAEASQIYRKARIGLNFMTWHKAGMTERVADIMLGGAVCISDTTTYLRENFQKDEIVLFDIGRPEQLVTAINQLLKDDTLRHKIAQAGYERAVHEHTWHNRAVSLLQLIKEKKD
;
A
#
# COMPACT_ATOMS: atom_id res chain seq x y z
N PRO A 1 0.64 -14.77 1.72
CA PRO A 1 0.51 -15.97 0.88
C PRO A 1 0.08 -17.20 1.67
N ALA A 2 0.67 -17.46 2.85
CA ALA A 2 0.38 -18.68 3.63
C ALA A 2 -1.11 -18.90 3.99
N PHE A 3 -1.92 -17.84 4.04
CA PHE A 3 -3.37 -17.95 4.26
C PHE A 3 -4.11 -18.56 3.06
N PHE A 4 -3.46 -18.64 1.91
CA PHE A 4 -4.00 -19.17 0.67
C PHE A 4 -3.20 -20.38 0.19
N GLU A 5 -2.62 -21.16 1.11
CA GLU A 5 -1.78 -22.32 0.82
C GLU A 5 -2.42 -23.25 -0.24
N SER A 6 -3.72 -23.51 -0.14
CA SER A 6 -4.43 -24.35 -1.11
C SER A 6 -4.42 -23.81 -2.54
N MET A 7 -4.26 -22.50 -2.72
CA MET A 7 -4.14 -21.89 -4.06
C MET A 7 -2.78 -22.25 -4.70
N PHE A 8 -1.73 -22.40 -3.90
CA PHE A 8 -0.39 -22.66 -4.40
C PHE A 8 -0.05 -24.16 -4.47
N THR A 9 -0.69 -24.98 -3.65
CA THR A 9 -0.50 -26.44 -3.64
C THR A 9 -1.33 -27.16 -4.71
N ASN A 10 -2.36 -26.50 -5.26
CA ASN A 10 -3.23 -27.07 -6.31
C ASN A 10 -2.98 -26.47 -7.70
N VAL A 11 -1.82 -25.86 -7.92
CA VAL A 11 -1.41 -25.30 -9.22
C VAL A 11 -1.23 -26.43 -10.23
N ARG A 12 -1.78 -26.27 -11.42
CA ARG A 12 -1.65 -27.23 -12.52
C ARG A 12 -0.46 -26.90 -13.39
N GLN A 13 0.06 -27.88 -14.10
CA GLN A 13 1.07 -27.63 -15.12
C GLN A 13 0.55 -26.62 -16.17
N GLY A 14 1.28 -25.53 -16.37
CA GLY A 14 0.93 -24.43 -17.27
C GLY A 14 0.15 -23.28 -16.62
N ASP A 15 -0.25 -23.37 -15.36
CA ASP A 15 -0.77 -22.24 -14.62
C ASP A 15 0.36 -21.24 -14.30
N ILE A 16 0.09 -19.95 -14.46
CA ILE A 16 1.01 -18.88 -14.13
C ILE A 16 0.41 -18.10 -12.94
N ILE A 17 1.16 -18.00 -11.84
CA ILE A 17 0.77 -17.22 -10.68
C ILE A 17 1.35 -15.82 -10.82
N LEU A 18 0.49 -14.81 -10.97
CA LEU A 18 0.90 -13.40 -11.00
C LEU A 18 0.89 -12.84 -9.58
N CYS A 19 2.01 -12.30 -9.14
CA CYS A 19 2.19 -11.79 -7.78
C CYS A 19 2.58 -10.31 -7.78
N GLN A 20 1.89 -9.50 -6.98
CA GLN A 20 2.07 -8.03 -6.92
C GLN A 20 3.26 -7.58 -6.06
N ASP A 21 3.89 -8.49 -5.34
CA ASP A 21 4.99 -8.19 -4.43
C ASP A 21 6.14 -9.19 -4.63
N GLY A 22 7.37 -8.69 -4.80
CA GLY A 22 8.54 -9.50 -5.06
C GLY A 22 8.87 -10.48 -3.93
N ASN A 23 8.69 -10.06 -2.67
CA ASN A 23 8.92 -10.95 -1.51
C ASN A 23 7.93 -12.11 -1.53
N TYR A 24 6.67 -11.85 -1.90
CA TYR A 24 5.66 -12.92 -2.02
C TYR A 24 5.89 -13.83 -3.21
N THR A 25 6.39 -13.30 -4.32
CA THR A 25 6.83 -14.12 -5.46
C THR A 25 7.90 -15.11 -5.02
N ASP A 26 8.92 -14.60 -4.36
CA ASP A 26 10.01 -15.40 -3.78
C ASP A 26 9.52 -16.44 -2.78
N TYR A 27 8.62 -16.04 -1.88
CA TYR A 27 8.02 -16.91 -0.88
C TYR A 27 7.24 -18.06 -1.54
N ILE A 28 6.37 -17.76 -2.49
CA ILE A 28 5.55 -18.77 -3.20
C ILE A 28 6.44 -19.77 -3.92
N ASN A 29 7.46 -19.30 -4.63
CA ASN A 29 8.37 -20.17 -5.37
C ASN A 29 9.23 -21.04 -4.45
N LYS A 30 9.79 -20.46 -3.38
CA LYS A 30 10.69 -21.17 -2.46
C LYS A 30 9.98 -22.15 -1.52
N ILE A 31 8.75 -21.87 -1.12
CA ILE A 31 8.02 -22.66 -0.12
C ILE A 31 7.08 -23.68 -0.78
N TYR A 32 6.40 -23.29 -1.84
CA TYR A 32 5.43 -24.16 -2.50
C TYR A 32 5.93 -24.76 -3.83
N GLY A 33 7.13 -24.38 -4.31
CA GLY A 33 7.68 -24.84 -5.57
C GLY A 33 6.82 -24.45 -6.78
N ALA A 34 6.04 -23.38 -6.65
CA ALA A 34 5.18 -22.88 -7.74
C ALA A 34 5.98 -21.98 -8.69
N ASP A 35 5.42 -21.71 -9.87
CA ASP A 35 6.00 -20.79 -10.85
C ASP A 35 5.31 -19.44 -10.75
N ALA A 36 5.53 -18.73 -9.65
CA ALA A 36 5.05 -17.39 -9.47
C ALA A 36 5.96 -16.38 -10.18
N VAL A 37 5.36 -15.44 -10.87
CA VAL A 37 6.04 -14.36 -11.56
C VAL A 37 5.63 -13.04 -10.92
N TRP A 38 6.60 -12.18 -10.64
CA TRP A 38 6.31 -10.83 -10.20
C TRP A 38 5.62 -10.06 -11.34
N PHE A 39 4.45 -9.51 -11.04
CA PHE A 39 3.64 -8.80 -12.01
C PHE A 39 2.91 -7.65 -11.29
N PRO A 40 3.39 -6.40 -11.40
CA PRO A 40 2.80 -5.28 -10.69
C PRO A 40 1.40 -4.97 -11.22
N PRO A 41 0.50 -4.45 -10.37
CA PRO A 41 -0.79 -3.96 -10.82
C PRO A 41 -0.62 -2.71 -11.68
N ALA A 42 -1.72 -2.25 -12.25
CA ALA A 42 -1.80 -1.04 -13.04
C ALA A 42 -2.98 -0.18 -12.61
N GLY A 43 -3.06 1.04 -13.13
CA GLY A 43 -4.16 1.95 -12.90
C GLY A 43 -5.04 2.15 -14.13
N ASN A 44 -6.14 2.85 -13.90
CA ASN A 44 -7.14 3.16 -14.90
C ASN A 44 -6.84 4.53 -15.54
N TYR A 45 -6.55 4.53 -16.82
CA TYR A 45 -6.38 5.77 -17.57
C TYR A 45 -7.69 6.56 -17.59
N SER A 46 -7.65 7.80 -17.11
CA SER A 46 -8.84 8.65 -16.94
C SER A 46 -8.87 9.88 -17.86
N GLY A 47 -7.95 9.98 -18.79
CA GLY A 47 -7.84 11.10 -19.75
C GLY A 47 -6.49 11.81 -19.65
N PRO A 48 -6.23 12.83 -20.48
CA PRO A 48 -4.98 13.57 -20.50
C PRO A 48 -4.73 14.30 -19.16
N TYR A 49 -3.46 14.61 -18.92
CA TYR A 49 -3.07 15.43 -17.76
C TYR A 49 -3.81 16.77 -17.79
N ASP A 50 -4.36 17.13 -16.67
CA ASP A 50 -5.04 18.39 -16.45
C ASP A 50 -4.87 18.78 -14.98
N ASP A 51 -4.32 19.93 -14.71
CA ASP A 51 -4.16 20.46 -13.35
C ASP A 51 -5.18 21.57 -13.00
N GLU A 52 -6.02 21.96 -13.96
CA GLU A 52 -7.06 22.94 -13.71
C GLU A 52 -8.21 22.36 -12.88
N GLY A 53 -8.81 23.20 -12.04
CA GLY A 53 -10.02 22.84 -11.30
C GLY A 53 -9.87 21.82 -10.19
N ARG A 54 -8.65 21.56 -9.68
CA ARG A 54 -8.45 20.67 -8.53
C ARG A 54 -8.99 21.30 -7.26
N THR A 55 -10.04 20.70 -6.71
CA THR A 55 -10.82 21.23 -5.57
C THR A 55 -10.58 20.48 -4.27
N LEU A 56 -9.88 19.34 -4.30
CA LEU A 56 -9.60 18.50 -3.14
C LEU A 56 -8.09 18.54 -2.85
N ASP A 57 -7.71 19.03 -1.67
CA ASP A 57 -6.30 19.11 -1.31
C ASP A 57 -5.69 17.72 -1.10
N ILE A 58 -6.30 16.90 -0.23
CA ILE A 58 -5.81 15.59 0.15
C ILE A 58 -6.93 14.57 0.05
N VAL A 59 -6.65 13.45 -0.64
CA VAL A 59 -7.61 12.37 -0.86
C VAL A 59 -7.01 11.02 -0.48
N PHE A 60 -7.81 10.19 0.17
CA PHE A 60 -7.55 8.77 0.34
C PHE A 60 -8.79 7.94 -0.05
N VAL A 61 -8.63 7.04 -1.02
CA VAL A 61 -9.69 6.08 -1.40
C VAL A 61 -9.32 4.71 -0.88
N GLY A 62 -10.12 4.18 0.04
CA GLY A 62 -9.86 2.86 0.60
C GLY A 62 -10.60 2.60 1.91
N THR A 63 -10.54 1.34 2.35
CA THR A 63 -11.19 0.87 3.55
C THR A 63 -10.36 1.22 4.79
N TYR A 64 -11.03 1.60 5.87
CA TYR A 64 -10.47 1.71 7.21
C TYR A 64 -10.91 0.55 8.07
N TYR A 65 -9.99 -0.02 8.81
CA TYR A 65 -10.27 -0.90 9.93
C TYR A 65 -9.61 -0.33 11.18
N LYS A 66 -10.36 -0.34 12.28
CA LYS A 66 -9.80 0.05 13.58
C LYS A 66 -8.74 -0.99 13.97
N PRO A 67 -7.52 -0.57 14.34
CA PRO A 67 -6.54 -1.49 14.92
C PRO A 67 -7.11 -2.14 16.19
N GLU A 68 -6.80 -3.39 16.42
CA GLU A 68 -7.26 -4.15 17.58
C GLU A 68 -6.62 -3.60 18.85
N PHE A 69 -5.33 -3.27 18.78
CA PHE A 69 -4.56 -2.58 19.81
C PHE A 69 -3.33 -1.89 19.21
N THR A 70 -2.75 -0.98 19.99
CA THR A 70 -1.54 -0.24 19.65
C THR A 70 -0.29 -0.93 20.20
N PRO A 71 0.93 -0.61 19.69
CA PRO A 71 2.17 -1.08 20.29
C PRO A 71 2.31 -0.69 21.76
N ASP A 72 1.83 0.48 22.18
CA ASP A 72 1.90 0.92 23.58
C ASP A 72 1.01 0.07 24.51
N GLU A 73 -0.20 -0.28 24.06
CA GLU A 73 -1.07 -1.22 24.80
C GLU A 73 -0.42 -2.60 24.91
N PHE A 74 0.30 -3.04 23.89
CA PHE A 74 1.03 -4.29 23.88
C PHE A 74 2.24 -4.24 24.84
N ILE A 75 3.06 -3.19 24.78
CA ILE A 75 4.25 -3.01 25.64
C ILE A 75 3.84 -2.89 27.10
N SER A 76 2.75 -2.20 27.40
CA SER A 76 2.23 -2.06 28.77
C SER A 76 1.61 -3.36 29.33
N GLY A 77 1.44 -4.39 28.51
CA GLY A 77 0.79 -5.65 28.88
C GLY A 77 -0.74 -5.57 28.95
N ALA A 78 -1.36 -4.47 28.53
CA ALA A 78 -2.81 -4.33 28.48
C ALA A 78 -3.44 -5.21 27.38
N ARG A 79 -2.68 -5.54 26.35
CA ARG A 79 -3.07 -6.41 25.23
C ARG A 79 -1.91 -7.31 24.80
N SER A 80 -2.25 -8.51 24.35
CA SER A 80 -1.29 -9.47 23.78
C SER A 80 -2.04 -10.41 22.85
N TYR A 81 -1.28 -11.12 22.00
CA TYR A 81 -1.82 -12.23 21.20
C TYR A 81 -1.84 -13.54 22.02
N ASP A 82 -2.54 -14.53 21.48
CA ASP A 82 -2.78 -15.81 22.16
C ASP A 82 -1.52 -16.66 22.30
N THR A 83 -0.55 -16.51 21.36
CA THR A 83 0.68 -17.31 21.38
C THR A 83 1.94 -16.47 21.57
N VAL A 84 3.00 -17.11 22.08
CA VAL A 84 4.31 -16.48 22.26
C VAL A 84 4.87 -16.05 20.92
N GLU A 85 4.74 -16.89 19.90
CA GLU A 85 5.24 -16.61 18.55
C GLU A 85 4.58 -15.39 17.93
N GLN A 86 3.26 -15.24 18.09
CA GLN A 86 2.54 -14.04 17.62
C GLN A 86 3.05 -12.79 18.33
N ASN A 87 3.27 -12.86 19.65
CA ASN A 87 3.79 -11.75 20.45
C ASN A 87 5.21 -11.34 20.01
N GLU A 88 6.10 -12.30 19.78
CA GLU A 88 7.46 -12.03 19.36
C GLU A 88 7.54 -11.46 17.94
N VAL A 89 6.74 -12.00 17.01
CA VAL A 89 6.63 -11.47 15.65
C VAL A 89 6.06 -10.05 15.67
N TYR A 90 5.01 -9.79 16.46
CA TYR A 90 4.46 -8.43 16.60
C TYR A 90 5.51 -7.43 17.09
N LYS A 91 6.28 -7.79 18.12
CA LYS A 91 7.39 -6.95 18.62
C LYS A 91 8.42 -6.68 17.53
N ALA A 92 8.83 -7.69 16.78
CA ALA A 92 9.83 -7.55 15.73
C ALA A 92 9.38 -6.58 14.63
N VAL A 93 8.16 -6.74 14.10
CA VAL A 93 7.65 -5.92 13.00
C VAL A 93 7.23 -4.52 13.41
N THR A 94 6.93 -4.28 14.68
CA THR A 94 6.68 -2.93 15.20
C THR A 94 7.97 -2.19 15.56
N ALA A 95 9.04 -2.92 15.91
CA ALA A 95 10.38 -2.34 16.10
C ALA A 95 11.05 -1.97 14.76
N ASP A 96 10.78 -2.73 13.70
CA ASP A 96 11.24 -2.45 12.34
C ASP A 96 10.07 -2.51 11.35
N PRO A 97 9.47 -1.36 11.01
CA PRO A 97 8.36 -1.29 10.06
C PRO A 97 8.70 -1.72 8.62
N ALA A 98 9.97 -1.84 8.27
CA ALA A 98 10.42 -2.37 6.97
C ALA A 98 10.37 -3.90 6.91
N LEU A 99 10.38 -4.56 8.07
CA LEU A 99 10.35 -6.02 8.17
C LEU A 99 8.97 -6.57 7.78
N THR A 100 8.94 -7.64 6.99
CA THR A 100 7.70 -8.39 6.74
C THR A 100 7.39 -9.33 7.90
N VAL A 101 6.14 -9.74 8.05
CA VAL A 101 5.77 -10.78 9.04
C VAL A 101 6.47 -12.10 8.71
N GLU A 102 6.58 -12.42 7.42
CA GLU A 102 7.28 -13.62 6.93
C GLU A 102 8.77 -13.60 7.31
N ASP A 103 9.46 -12.47 7.10
CA ASP A 103 10.87 -12.34 7.45
C ASP A 103 11.10 -12.37 8.96
N ALA A 104 10.19 -11.81 9.74
CA ALA A 104 10.21 -11.88 11.20
C ALA A 104 10.10 -13.34 11.68
N VAL A 105 9.16 -14.09 11.11
CA VAL A 105 9.02 -15.54 11.43
C VAL A 105 10.29 -16.31 11.06
N VAL A 106 10.86 -16.09 9.87
CA VAL A 106 12.09 -16.76 9.45
C VAL A 106 13.27 -16.41 10.35
N SER A 107 13.40 -15.14 10.73
CA SER A 107 14.48 -14.66 11.61
C SER A 107 14.39 -15.25 13.02
N LEU A 108 13.18 -15.36 13.57
CA LEU A 108 12.97 -15.81 14.95
C LEU A 108 12.94 -17.33 15.07
N TYR A 109 12.37 -18.04 14.08
CA TYR A 109 12.04 -19.46 14.21
C TYR A 109 12.59 -20.36 13.10
N GLY A 110 13.21 -19.77 12.10
CA GLY A 110 13.73 -20.50 10.94
C GLY A 110 12.69 -20.73 9.84
N ARG A 111 13.21 -21.02 8.66
CA ARG A 111 12.40 -21.19 7.44
C ARG A 111 11.42 -22.38 7.52
N ASP A 112 11.85 -23.47 8.16
CA ASP A 112 11.05 -24.70 8.23
C ASP A 112 9.75 -24.51 9.04
N ARG A 113 9.73 -23.58 9.99
CA ARG A 113 8.54 -23.22 10.77
C ARG A 113 7.57 -22.26 10.06
N LEU A 114 8.02 -21.64 8.95
CA LEU A 114 7.26 -20.58 8.28
C LEU A 114 5.85 -21.03 7.82
N PRO A 115 5.66 -22.18 7.12
CA PRO A 115 4.32 -22.58 6.65
C PRO A 115 3.33 -22.84 7.79
N GLU A 116 3.81 -23.35 8.92
CA GLU A 116 3.01 -23.62 10.10
C GLU A 116 2.61 -22.31 10.80
N LEU A 117 3.61 -21.49 11.15
CA LEU A 117 3.40 -20.29 11.95
C LEU A 117 2.59 -19.23 11.20
N MET A 118 2.77 -19.11 9.89
CA MET A 118 1.99 -18.13 9.12
C MET A 118 0.47 -18.37 9.15
N LYS A 119 0.02 -19.59 9.46
CA LYS A 119 -1.42 -19.89 9.62
C LYS A 119 -2.05 -19.13 10.80
N THR A 120 -1.26 -18.78 11.80
CA THR A 120 -1.69 -18.06 12.99
C THR A 120 -1.38 -16.56 12.95
N MET A 121 -0.56 -16.09 11.99
CA MET A 121 -0.10 -14.70 11.91
C MET A 121 -1.10 -13.73 11.26
N PHE A 122 -2.30 -14.20 10.90
CA PHE A 122 -3.30 -13.34 10.22
C PHE A 122 -3.64 -12.09 11.03
N TYR A 123 -3.92 -12.26 12.33
CA TYR A 123 -4.31 -11.14 13.19
C TYR A 123 -3.14 -10.20 13.47
N VAL A 124 -1.92 -10.73 13.64
CA VAL A 124 -0.70 -9.92 13.78
C VAL A 124 -0.54 -9.01 12.56
N ARG A 125 -0.55 -9.60 11.36
CA ARG A 125 -0.43 -8.86 10.10
C ARG A 125 -1.53 -7.83 9.93
N LYS A 126 -2.79 -8.24 10.18
CA LYS A 126 -3.95 -7.36 10.05
C LYS A 126 -3.83 -6.15 10.99
N ASN A 127 -3.52 -6.38 12.26
CA ASN A 127 -3.41 -5.29 13.24
C ASN A 127 -2.31 -4.29 12.88
N ILE A 128 -1.16 -4.77 12.38
CA ILE A 128 -0.05 -3.90 11.94
C ILE A 128 -0.47 -3.01 10.77
N ILE A 129 -1.16 -3.57 9.78
CA ILE A 129 -1.70 -2.82 8.64
C ILE A 129 -2.65 -1.72 9.10
N ASP A 130 -3.58 -2.07 9.97
CA ASP A 130 -4.61 -1.17 10.45
C ASP A 130 -4.02 -0.07 11.37
N TYR A 131 -3.06 -0.44 12.22
CA TYR A 131 -2.34 0.48 13.09
C TYR A 131 -1.58 1.55 12.31
N TYR A 132 -0.71 1.17 11.38
CA TYR A 132 0.07 2.15 10.63
C TYR A 132 -0.79 3.04 9.74
N ARG A 133 -1.87 2.52 9.17
CA ARG A 133 -2.83 3.34 8.43
C ARG A 133 -3.52 4.35 9.35
N HIS A 134 -3.98 3.89 10.52
CA HIS A 134 -4.59 4.76 11.52
C HIS A 134 -3.61 5.87 11.92
N GLN A 135 -2.38 5.51 12.30
CA GLN A 135 -1.35 6.44 12.73
C GLN A 135 -1.00 7.48 11.65
N ALA A 136 -0.83 7.06 10.40
CA ALA A 136 -0.52 7.97 9.31
C ALA A 136 -1.65 9.00 9.09
N VAL A 137 -2.91 8.57 9.11
CA VAL A 137 -4.07 9.46 8.99
C VAL A 137 -4.16 10.39 10.20
N GLU A 138 -4.07 9.86 11.42
CA GLU A 138 -4.11 10.62 12.67
C GLU A 138 -3.06 11.72 12.70
N THR A 139 -1.84 11.43 12.25
CA THR A 139 -0.73 12.39 12.21
C THR A 139 -1.03 13.56 11.25
N VAL A 140 -1.66 13.30 10.11
CA VAL A 140 -2.06 14.35 9.18
C VAL A 140 -3.19 15.21 9.75
N LEU A 141 -4.20 14.58 10.39
CA LEU A 141 -5.32 15.30 10.99
C LEU A 141 -4.88 16.16 12.17
N SER A 142 -3.99 15.65 13.03
CA SER A 142 -3.44 16.39 14.19
C SER A 142 -2.59 17.60 13.78
N ALA A 143 -2.00 17.56 12.59
CA ALA A 143 -1.31 18.71 11.99
C ALA A 143 -2.25 19.76 11.38
N GLY A 144 -3.58 19.56 11.47
CA GLY A 144 -4.60 20.50 11.02
C GLY A 144 -5.00 20.37 9.54
N TYR A 145 -4.48 19.35 8.82
CA TYR A 145 -4.88 19.13 7.43
C TYR A 145 -6.17 18.33 7.34
N LYS A 146 -7.02 18.69 6.39
CA LYS A 146 -8.25 17.98 6.08
C LYS A 146 -7.99 16.87 5.07
N ILE A 147 -8.49 15.67 5.34
CA ILE A 147 -8.41 14.52 4.42
C ILE A 147 -9.82 14.16 3.94
N ASN A 148 -10.01 14.10 2.63
CA ASN A 148 -11.21 13.55 2.01
C ASN A 148 -11.04 12.04 1.88
N VAL A 149 -11.78 11.24 2.64
CA VAL A 149 -11.72 9.78 2.61
C VAL A 149 -12.97 9.20 1.95
N TYR A 150 -12.78 8.21 1.08
CA TYR A 150 -13.86 7.54 0.36
C TYR A 150 -13.96 6.08 0.80
N GLY A 151 -15.02 5.77 1.58
CA GLY A 151 -15.29 4.45 2.14
C GLY A 151 -16.13 4.52 3.40
N ASP A 152 -17.18 3.71 3.48
CA ASP A 152 -18.15 3.75 4.58
C ASP A 152 -17.56 3.37 5.94
N SER A 153 -16.50 2.57 5.95
CA SER A 153 -15.81 2.11 7.16
C SER A 153 -15.12 3.22 7.95
N TRP A 154 -14.84 4.37 7.31
CA TRP A 154 -14.25 5.53 7.97
C TRP A 154 -15.14 6.13 9.06
N LYS A 155 -16.44 5.84 9.08
CA LYS A 155 -17.36 6.19 10.17
C LYS A 155 -16.94 5.59 11.52
N ASN A 156 -16.07 4.57 11.51
CA ASN A 156 -15.52 3.93 12.71
C ASN A 156 -14.20 4.54 13.18
N PHE A 157 -13.63 5.49 12.42
CA PHE A 157 -12.43 6.22 12.83
C PHE A 157 -12.75 7.07 14.06
N ARG A 158 -11.87 7.07 15.04
CA ARG A 158 -11.99 7.85 16.28
C ARG A 158 -10.68 8.55 16.55
N SER A 159 -10.77 9.87 16.72
CA SER A 159 -9.66 10.78 16.94
C SER A 159 -10.17 12.07 17.53
N ASP A 160 -9.36 12.74 18.33
CA ASP A 160 -9.64 14.11 18.81
C ASP A 160 -9.63 15.13 17.66
N TYR A 161 -9.11 14.74 16.49
CA TYR A 161 -9.00 15.57 15.28
C TYR A 161 -9.98 15.14 14.17
N SER A 162 -11.03 14.38 14.52
CA SER A 162 -11.99 13.83 13.55
C SER A 162 -12.74 14.90 12.74
N ASP A 163 -12.82 16.15 13.20
CA ASP A 163 -13.38 17.27 12.42
C ASP A 163 -12.59 17.59 11.15
N ASN A 164 -11.33 17.15 11.08
CA ASN A 164 -10.49 17.27 9.89
C ASN A 164 -10.67 16.09 8.91
N LEU A 165 -11.46 15.07 9.25
CA LEU A 165 -11.75 13.93 8.38
C LEU A 165 -13.09 14.12 7.66
N ILE A 166 -13.03 14.32 6.34
CA ILE A 166 -14.23 14.49 5.52
C ILE A 166 -14.58 13.13 4.91
N ILE A 167 -15.66 12.53 5.42
CA ILE A 167 -16.05 11.16 5.04
C ILE A 167 -17.04 11.19 3.90
N HIS A 168 -16.69 10.54 2.79
CA HIS A 168 -17.55 10.30 1.65
C HIS A 168 -17.98 8.83 1.58
N GLN A 169 -19.06 8.56 0.85
CA GLN A 169 -19.52 7.20 0.59
C GLN A 169 -18.46 6.37 -0.16
N LYS A 170 -18.57 5.06 -0.05
CA LYS A 170 -17.78 4.13 -0.86
C LYS A 170 -18.05 4.37 -2.35
N ILE A 171 -17.00 4.38 -3.14
CA ILE A 171 -17.02 4.56 -4.60
C ILE A 171 -16.41 3.34 -5.28
N ASN A 172 -16.71 3.16 -6.56
CA ASN A 172 -16.08 2.15 -7.39
C ASN A 172 -14.77 2.66 -8.01
N VAL A 173 -14.05 1.79 -8.72
CA VAL A 173 -12.74 2.09 -9.29
C VAL A 173 -12.80 3.21 -10.33
N ALA A 174 -13.82 3.24 -11.18
CA ALA A 174 -13.98 4.30 -12.19
C ALA A 174 -14.25 5.67 -11.55
N GLU A 175 -15.05 5.70 -10.50
CA GLU A 175 -15.30 6.90 -9.70
C GLU A 175 -14.03 7.37 -9.00
N ALA A 176 -13.20 6.44 -8.47
CA ALA A 176 -11.93 6.78 -7.82
C ALA A 176 -11.00 7.53 -8.77
N SER A 177 -10.89 7.11 -10.03
CA SER A 177 -10.10 7.80 -11.05
C SER A 177 -10.55 9.25 -11.24
N GLN A 178 -11.88 9.50 -11.23
CA GLN A 178 -12.43 10.87 -11.33
C GLN A 178 -12.17 11.71 -10.07
N ILE A 179 -12.13 11.09 -8.89
CA ILE A 179 -11.78 11.78 -7.66
C ILE A 179 -10.31 12.20 -7.67
N TYR A 180 -9.40 11.33 -8.12
CA TYR A 180 -7.97 11.69 -8.24
C TYR A 180 -7.72 12.83 -9.23
N ARG A 181 -8.55 12.98 -10.29
CA ARG A 181 -8.49 14.14 -11.18
C ARG A 181 -8.82 15.45 -10.49
N LYS A 182 -9.58 15.42 -9.40
CA LYS A 182 -9.95 16.60 -8.59
C LYS A 182 -9.01 16.82 -7.40
N ALA A 183 -8.11 15.89 -7.13
CA ALA A 183 -7.21 15.93 -5.99
C ALA A 183 -5.87 16.59 -6.35
N ARG A 184 -5.31 17.37 -5.43
CA ARG A 184 -3.92 17.85 -5.51
C ARG A 184 -2.95 16.77 -5.07
N ILE A 185 -3.28 16.04 -4.00
CA ILE A 185 -2.49 14.98 -3.37
C ILE A 185 -3.37 13.76 -3.17
N GLY A 186 -2.91 12.60 -3.63
CA GLY A 186 -3.48 11.31 -3.30
C GLY A 186 -2.56 10.54 -2.35
N LEU A 187 -3.13 9.97 -1.29
CA LEU A 187 -2.40 9.18 -0.32
C LEU A 187 -2.49 7.68 -0.62
N ASN A 188 -1.38 6.99 -0.45
CA ASN A 188 -1.33 5.53 -0.46
C ASN A 188 -0.61 5.01 0.79
N PHE A 189 -1.22 4.03 1.46
CA PHE A 189 -0.64 3.32 2.60
C PHE A 189 -0.63 1.83 2.27
N MET A 190 0.56 1.31 1.98
CA MET A 190 0.77 -0.06 1.53
C MET A 190 1.12 -1.04 2.63
N THR A 191 1.52 -0.60 3.73
CA THR A 191 1.93 -1.26 4.98
C THR A 191 2.32 -2.75 4.93
N TRP A 192 1.78 -3.56 4.01
CA TRP A 192 2.02 -5.00 3.87
C TRP A 192 2.84 -5.41 2.64
N HIS A 193 2.83 -4.62 1.57
CA HIS A 193 3.69 -4.84 0.41
C HIS A 193 5.02 -4.12 0.64
N LYS A 194 6.09 -4.85 0.81
CA LYS A 194 7.42 -4.25 1.03
C LYS A 194 8.28 -4.24 -0.24
N ALA A 195 7.92 -5.05 -1.23
CA ALA A 195 8.62 -5.15 -2.52
C ALA A 195 7.66 -5.09 -3.73
N GLY A 196 6.62 -4.27 -3.63
CA GLY A 196 5.61 -4.12 -4.67
C GLY A 196 4.97 -2.75 -4.67
N MET A 197 3.88 -2.62 -5.43
CA MET A 197 2.97 -1.46 -5.42
C MET A 197 1.52 -1.91 -5.46
N THR A 198 0.60 -1.02 -5.10
CA THR A 198 -0.84 -1.23 -5.30
C THR A 198 -1.32 -0.45 -6.53
N GLU A 199 -2.46 -0.86 -7.09
CA GLU A 199 -3.15 -0.15 -8.17
C GLU A 199 -3.41 1.32 -7.84
N ARG A 200 -3.60 1.66 -6.55
CA ARG A 200 -3.84 3.05 -6.10
C ARG A 200 -2.71 3.99 -6.46
N VAL A 201 -1.45 3.54 -6.42
CA VAL A 201 -0.30 4.38 -6.84
C VAL A 201 -0.48 4.81 -8.28
N ALA A 202 -0.75 3.86 -9.18
CA ALA A 202 -0.98 4.15 -10.59
C ALA A 202 -2.25 4.99 -10.82
N ASP A 203 -3.35 4.70 -10.12
CA ASP A 203 -4.60 5.45 -10.24
C ASP A 203 -4.45 6.93 -9.82
N ILE A 204 -3.72 7.20 -8.73
CA ILE A 204 -3.41 8.57 -8.27
C ILE A 204 -2.62 9.31 -9.35
N MET A 205 -1.55 8.70 -9.85
CA MET A 205 -0.68 9.30 -10.87
C MET A 205 -1.44 9.52 -12.18
N LEU A 206 -2.22 8.55 -12.66
CA LEU A 206 -3.06 8.65 -13.86
C LEU A 206 -4.18 9.69 -13.71
N GLY A 207 -4.60 9.97 -12.48
CA GLY A 207 -5.47 11.10 -12.16
C GLY A 207 -4.75 12.45 -12.15
N GLY A 208 -3.42 12.46 -12.32
CA GLY A 208 -2.60 13.67 -12.30
C GLY A 208 -2.46 14.31 -10.91
N ALA A 209 -2.75 13.60 -9.84
CA ALA A 209 -2.45 14.01 -8.46
C ALA A 209 -1.03 13.60 -8.08
N VAL A 210 -0.40 14.35 -7.16
CA VAL A 210 0.85 13.87 -6.56
C VAL A 210 0.54 12.65 -5.71
N CYS A 211 1.21 11.53 -5.98
CA CYS A 211 1.14 10.35 -5.14
C CYS A 211 2.11 10.47 -3.98
N ILE A 212 1.60 10.44 -2.73
CA ILE A 212 2.42 10.24 -1.54
C ILE A 212 2.16 8.82 -1.03
N SER A 213 3.22 8.01 -0.95
CA SER A 213 3.13 6.60 -0.53
C SER A 213 4.16 6.28 0.54
N ASP A 214 3.83 5.34 1.43
CA ASP A 214 4.86 4.68 2.23
C ASP A 214 5.85 3.95 1.32
N THR A 215 7.11 3.91 1.77
CA THR A 215 8.22 3.39 0.98
C THR A 215 8.15 1.87 0.84
N THR A 216 8.34 1.38 -0.39
CA THR A 216 8.67 -0.01 -0.69
C THR A 216 9.96 -0.07 -1.49
N THR A 217 10.64 -1.23 -1.52
CA THR A 217 11.84 -1.40 -2.36
C THR A 217 11.51 -1.15 -3.82
N TYR A 218 10.37 -1.67 -4.30
CA TYR A 218 9.92 -1.44 -5.67
C TYR A 218 9.73 0.04 -6.01
N LEU A 219 8.99 0.78 -5.20
CA LEU A 219 8.73 2.21 -5.45
C LEU A 219 10.03 3.02 -5.43
N ARG A 220 10.93 2.72 -4.49
CA ARG A 220 12.22 3.42 -4.37
C ARG A 220 13.16 3.16 -5.54
N GLU A 221 13.13 1.95 -6.11
CA GLU A 221 14.04 1.53 -7.18
C GLU A 221 13.52 1.87 -8.58
N ASN A 222 12.20 2.00 -8.75
CA ASN A 222 11.58 2.15 -10.05
C ASN A 222 11.01 3.54 -10.33
N PHE A 223 10.86 4.39 -9.32
CA PHE A 223 10.38 5.76 -9.51
C PHE A 223 11.44 6.78 -9.10
N GLN A 224 11.50 7.89 -9.84
CA GLN A 224 12.36 9.02 -9.51
C GLN A 224 11.72 9.89 -8.41
N LYS A 225 12.55 10.69 -7.73
CA LYS A 225 12.09 11.57 -6.64
C LYS A 225 11.14 12.68 -7.10
N ASP A 226 11.10 12.96 -8.39
CA ASP A 226 10.17 13.91 -8.99
C ASP A 226 8.98 13.25 -9.71
N GLU A 227 8.80 11.95 -9.55
CA GLU A 227 7.62 11.21 -10.04
C GLU A 227 6.67 10.81 -8.91
N ILE A 228 7.20 10.58 -7.70
CA ILE A 228 6.46 10.14 -6.51
C ILE A 228 7.11 10.69 -5.25
N VAL A 229 6.31 10.90 -4.21
CA VAL A 229 6.82 11.26 -2.88
C VAL A 229 6.71 10.06 -1.95
N LEU A 230 7.83 9.64 -1.38
CA LEU A 230 7.90 8.50 -0.48
C LEU A 230 8.19 8.94 0.95
N PHE A 231 7.55 8.29 1.91
CA PHE A 231 7.81 8.49 3.34
C PHE A 231 7.99 7.15 4.06
N ASP A 232 8.65 7.16 5.18
CA ASP A 232 8.79 6.00 6.05
C ASP A 232 7.54 5.84 6.91
N ILE A 233 6.87 4.69 6.82
CA ILE A 233 5.63 4.43 7.56
C ILE A 233 5.82 4.48 9.09
N GLY A 234 7.02 4.21 9.58
CA GLY A 234 7.40 4.36 10.99
C GLY A 234 7.67 5.81 11.40
N ARG A 235 7.69 6.74 10.44
CA ARG A 235 7.94 8.18 10.68
C ARG A 235 6.88 9.04 9.97
N PRO A 236 5.62 8.97 10.41
CA PRO A 236 4.50 9.63 9.73
C PRO A 236 4.59 11.16 9.70
N GLU A 237 5.46 11.79 10.50
CA GLU A 237 5.76 13.22 10.44
C GLU A 237 6.41 13.63 9.10
N GLN A 238 7.07 12.71 8.40
CA GLN A 238 7.57 12.96 7.04
C GLN A 238 6.44 13.18 6.05
N LEU A 239 5.31 12.48 6.23
CA LEU A 239 4.09 12.68 5.44
C LEU A 239 3.54 14.11 5.61
N VAL A 240 3.48 14.61 6.84
CA VAL A 240 3.05 15.99 7.14
C VAL A 240 3.99 17.01 6.50
N THR A 241 5.30 16.78 6.59
CA THR A 241 6.30 17.64 5.95
C THR A 241 6.11 17.72 4.44
N ALA A 242 5.91 16.58 3.78
CA ALA A 242 5.66 16.51 2.34
C ALA A 242 4.35 17.23 1.94
N ILE A 243 3.26 16.97 2.66
CA ILE A 243 1.97 17.65 2.43
C ILE A 243 2.12 19.16 2.54
N ASN A 244 2.78 19.64 3.60
CA ASN A 244 2.98 21.07 3.82
C ASN A 244 3.77 21.72 2.67
N GLN A 245 4.83 21.06 2.18
CA GLN A 245 5.63 21.55 1.07
C GLN A 245 4.81 21.61 -0.23
N LEU A 246 4.09 20.54 -0.56
CA LEU A 246 3.32 20.45 -1.80
C LEU A 246 2.11 21.38 -1.84
N LEU A 247 1.48 21.67 -0.71
CA LEU A 247 0.36 22.61 -0.65
C LEU A 247 0.79 24.09 -0.65
N LYS A 248 2.06 24.37 -0.31
CA LYS A 248 2.64 25.72 -0.34
C LYS A 248 3.36 26.06 -1.65
N ASP A 249 3.84 25.06 -2.38
CA ASP A 249 4.58 25.22 -3.61
C ASP A 249 3.85 24.54 -4.77
N ASP A 250 2.96 25.28 -5.41
CA ASP A 250 2.20 24.81 -6.57
C ASP A 250 3.12 24.41 -7.74
N THR A 251 4.24 25.11 -7.95
CA THR A 251 5.19 24.80 -9.03
C THR A 251 5.83 23.43 -8.82
N LEU A 252 6.29 23.15 -7.60
CA LEU A 252 6.83 21.84 -7.25
C LEU A 252 5.75 20.75 -7.38
N ARG A 253 4.55 21.02 -6.87
CA ARG A 253 3.43 20.08 -6.93
C ARG A 253 3.09 19.70 -8.38
N HIS A 254 2.96 20.70 -9.26
CA HIS A 254 2.67 20.49 -10.69
C HIS A 254 3.77 19.67 -11.37
N LYS A 255 5.04 20.00 -11.09
CA LYS A 255 6.18 19.26 -11.66
C LYS A 255 6.12 17.78 -11.31
N ILE A 256 5.92 17.46 -10.03
CA ILE A 256 5.87 16.06 -9.55
C ILE A 256 4.60 15.36 -10.10
N ALA A 257 3.45 16.03 -10.08
CA ALA A 257 2.21 15.47 -10.58
C ALA A 257 2.28 15.13 -12.07
N GLN A 258 2.84 16.02 -12.87
CA GLN A 258 3.02 15.81 -14.32
C GLN A 258 4.00 14.68 -14.60
N ALA A 259 5.17 14.67 -13.96
CA ALA A 259 6.16 13.61 -14.16
C ALA A 259 5.62 12.23 -13.74
N GLY A 260 4.91 12.16 -12.60
CA GLY A 260 4.24 10.94 -12.15
C GLY A 260 3.17 10.48 -13.13
N TYR A 261 2.36 11.41 -13.68
CA TYR A 261 1.37 11.09 -14.69
C TYR A 261 2.00 10.52 -15.97
N GLU A 262 3.04 11.17 -16.50
CA GLU A 262 3.76 10.72 -17.71
C GLU A 262 4.35 9.33 -17.52
N ARG A 263 4.98 9.09 -16.36
CA ARG A 263 5.48 7.78 -15.98
C ARG A 263 4.36 6.73 -15.95
N ALA A 264 3.23 7.04 -15.33
CA ALA A 264 2.12 6.10 -15.20
C ALA A 264 1.43 5.81 -16.56
N VAL A 265 1.28 6.80 -17.41
CA VAL A 265 0.75 6.60 -18.77
C VAL A 265 1.67 5.68 -19.59
N HIS A 266 2.98 5.86 -19.47
CA HIS A 266 3.95 5.10 -20.23
C HIS A 266 4.04 3.64 -19.76
N GLU A 267 3.96 3.37 -18.45
CA GLU A 267 4.29 2.04 -17.92
C GLU A 267 3.22 1.39 -17.04
N HIS A 268 2.26 2.15 -16.48
CA HIS A 268 1.40 1.64 -15.40
C HIS A 268 -0.10 1.69 -15.71
N THR A 269 -0.47 1.65 -16.99
CA THR A 269 -1.88 1.46 -17.40
C THR A 269 -2.21 -0.02 -17.52
N TRP A 270 -3.49 -0.39 -17.39
CA TRP A 270 -3.96 -1.75 -17.67
C TRP A 270 -3.70 -2.19 -19.12
N HIS A 271 -3.59 -1.24 -20.07
CA HIS A 271 -3.16 -1.53 -21.43
C HIS A 271 -1.72 -2.05 -21.45
N ASN A 272 -0.78 -1.34 -20.79
CA ASN A 272 0.62 -1.78 -20.70
C ASN A 272 0.71 -3.17 -20.04
N ARG A 273 -0.09 -3.44 -19.00
CA ARG A 273 -0.11 -4.76 -18.33
C ARG A 273 -0.65 -5.86 -19.23
N ALA A 274 -1.66 -5.57 -20.04
CA ALA A 274 -2.19 -6.55 -21.01
C ALA A 274 -1.12 -6.93 -22.05
N VAL A 275 -0.36 -5.97 -22.56
CA VAL A 275 0.75 -6.22 -23.48
C VAL A 275 1.84 -7.07 -22.81
N SER A 276 2.26 -6.70 -21.57
CA SER A 276 3.26 -7.46 -20.81
C SER A 276 2.79 -8.89 -20.51
N LEU A 277 1.52 -9.07 -20.19
CA LEU A 277 0.93 -10.41 -19.94
C LEU A 277 0.93 -11.29 -21.20
N LEU A 278 0.59 -10.72 -22.34
CA LEU A 278 0.63 -11.46 -23.61
C LEU A 278 2.05 -11.89 -23.97
N GLN A 279 3.05 -11.05 -23.70
CA GLN A 279 4.46 -11.40 -23.88
C GLN A 279 4.89 -12.53 -22.94
N LEU A 280 4.57 -12.42 -21.65
CA LEU A 280 4.86 -13.45 -20.65
C LEU A 280 4.25 -14.80 -21.04
N ILE A 281 2.99 -14.81 -21.51
CA ILE A 281 2.32 -16.04 -21.94
C ILE A 281 3.01 -16.68 -23.16
N LYS A 282 3.55 -15.89 -24.08
CA LYS A 282 4.31 -16.41 -25.23
C LYS A 282 5.63 -17.04 -24.77
N GLU A 283 6.40 -16.32 -23.94
CA GLU A 283 7.69 -16.81 -23.40
C GLU A 283 7.55 -18.11 -22.59
N LYS A 284 6.41 -18.33 -21.94
CA LYS A 284 6.15 -19.57 -21.17
C LYS A 284 5.65 -20.73 -22.01
N LYS A 285 5.27 -20.50 -23.27
CA LYS A 285 4.80 -21.56 -24.21
C LYS A 285 5.93 -22.11 -25.12
N ASP A 286 6.98 -21.33 -25.29
CA ASP A 286 8.19 -21.69 -26.02
C ASP A 286 9.17 -22.43 -25.09
#